data_1e1a41de766190a865b1b537905a1f3d
#
_entry.id   1e1a41de766190a865b1b537905a1f3d
#
_cell.length_a   1.000
_cell.length_b   1.000
_cell.length_c   1.000
_cell.angle_alpha   90.00
_cell.angle_beta   90.00
_cell.angle_gamma   90.00
#
_symmetry.space_group_name_H-M   'P 1'
#
loop_
_entity.id
_entity.type
_entity.pdbx_description
1 polymer ?
#
loop_
_entity_poly.entity_id
_entity_poly.type
_entity_poly.pdbx_seq_one_letter_code
_entity_poly.pdbx_strand_id
1 'polypeptide(L)'
;MPLFRQITLIMKGDTMDRLSYYIEKQYGNNPRWFEEEVNQGNHAQRISKVINNSDYLSGRHKVLLRQDSQYKGKQLIVNKTIINYAKTVIKFHNTYLLGKPVQLSCNDENTLKTFSDIYRLGQYATVDYQIIDRVNKFGDAYEYIYVDNGVIKSKVLDDACSYPVYDDIGEYISFIEYWTDAYTNISFWNVYYPTYVEHWDNEGGELRLVSTDKSVGLPIHYHNFNDEDYNFGVALLNDIRPIMDALEDTMAKMSDSIYVNVLNPMPVAIGQRIESSIPSDAVGFVMNLDVGDFKYANCSLDYNSIKLYLDNMKQFLNDVACMPSVLGSSTNIANISEVSMQILLMMANVYADENKKWLNIGFQERFDMFKKILAMQGISVNGDVEVIYNVSMPVASTEMIANLKALQEMGAISRETIMEKTEYVSDVDVEKKRLEGENVSRETNVDVDNPSE
;
A
#
# COMPACT_ATOMS: atom_id res chain seq x y z
N MET A 1 -34.11 26.43 18.17
CA MET A 1 -33.22 26.71 19.30
C MET A 1 -32.92 25.53 20.24
N PRO A 2 -33.75 24.49 20.46
CA PRO A 2 -33.33 23.37 21.30
C PRO A 2 -32.31 22.42 20.59
N LEU A 3 -32.39 22.25 19.29
CA LEU A 3 -31.45 21.37 18.54
C LEU A 3 -29.98 21.89 18.57
N PHE A 4 -29.80 23.19 18.44
CA PHE A 4 -28.45 23.81 18.51
C PHE A 4 -27.81 23.68 19.91
N ARG A 5 -28.63 23.67 20.98
CA ARG A 5 -28.13 23.46 22.35
C ARG A 5 -27.72 22.01 22.61
N GLN A 6 -28.43 21.02 22.01
CA GLN A 6 -28.05 19.62 22.09
C GLN A 6 -26.77 19.34 21.30
N ILE A 7 -26.65 19.86 20.07
CA ILE A 7 -25.43 19.73 19.25
C ILE A 7 -24.23 20.38 19.96
N THR A 8 -24.40 21.54 20.62
CA THR A 8 -23.32 22.19 21.36
C THR A 8 -22.92 21.44 22.65
N LEU A 9 -23.83 20.70 23.28
CA LEU A 9 -23.51 19.81 24.41
C LEU A 9 -22.77 18.54 23.95
N ILE A 10 -23.16 17.96 22.83
CA ILE A 10 -22.50 16.78 22.23
C ILE A 10 -21.08 17.12 21.79
N MET A 11 -20.87 18.30 21.20
CA MET A 11 -19.52 18.78 20.82
C MET A 11 -18.57 19.05 21.98
N LYS A 12 -19.03 19.09 23.24
CA LYS A 12 -18.21 19.27 24.44
C LYS A 12 -18.05 18.02 25.29
N GLY A 13 -18.72 16.91 24.94
CA GLY A 13 -18.60 15.66 25.66
C GLY A 13 -17.27 14.94 25.39
N ASP A 14 -16.73 14.28 26.41
CA ASP A 14 -15.63 13.32 26.27
C ASP A 14 -16.04 12.18 25.32
N THR A 15 -15.07 11.54 24.67
CA THR A 15 -15.33 10.41 23.76
C THR A 15 -16.11 9.27 24.43
N MET A 16 -15.91 9.05 25.73
CA MET A 16 -16.67 8.08 26.51
C MET A 16 -18.14 8.47 26.66
N ASP A 17 -18.45 9.75 26.86
CA ASP A 17 -19.83 10.23 26.96
C ASP A 17 -20.56 10.08 25.62
N ARG A 18 -19.86 10.31 24.52
CA ARG A 18 -20.37 10.12 23.15
C ARG A 18 -20.66 8.67 22.86
N LEU A 19 -19.74 7.76 23.21
CA LEU A 19 -19.94 6.31 23.04
C LEU A 19 -21.14 5.81 23.85
N SER A 20 -21.26 6.26 25.11
CA SER A 20 -22.40 5.88 25.95
C SER A 20 -23.73 6.34 25.35
N TYR A 21 -23.77 7.56 24.82
CA TYR A 21 -24.94 8.08 24.11
C TYR A 21 -25.25 7.29 22.83
N TYR A 22 -24.19 6.94 22.07
CA TYR A 22 -24.34 6.12 20.85
C TYR A 22 -24.94 4.74 21.17
N ILE A 23 -24.40 4.07 22.20
CA ILE A 23 -24.91 2.75 22.65
C ILE A 23 -26.35 2.83 23.14
N GLU A 24 -26.69 3.88 23.90
CA GLU A 24 -28.07 4.10 24.35
C GLU A 24 -29.03 4.28 23.18
N LYS A 25 -28.64 5.12 22.21
CA LYS A 25 -29.51 5.49 21.10
C LYS A 25 -29.66 4.37 20.07
N GLN A 26 -28.58 3.65 19.73
CA GLN A 26 -28.60 2.62 18.68
C GLN A 26 -28.92 1.24 19.21
N TYR A 27 -28.51 0.91 20.45
CA TYR A 27 -28.57 -0.43 21.01
C TYR A 27 -29.34 -0.52 22.35
N GLY A 28 -30.00 0.57 22.77
CA GLY A 28 -30.80 0.57 24.00
C GLY A 28 -30.04 0.24 25.27
N ASN A 29 -28.77 0.63 25.37
CA ASN A 29 -27.82 0.28 26.45
C ASN A 29 -27.53 -1.23 26.55
N ASN A 30 -27.58 -1.97 25.42
CA ASN A 30 -27.19 -3.37 25.41
C ASN A 30 -25.68 -3.48 25.72
N PRO A 31 -25.25 -4.17 26.78
CA PRO A 31 -23.83 -4.32 27.10
C PRO A 31 -23.05 -5.15 26.05
N ARG A 32 -23.76 -5.87 25.20
CA ARG A 32 -23.20 -6.65 24.08
C ARG A 32 -23.42 -5.96 22.73
N TRP A 33 -23.50 -4.65 22.72
CA TRP A 33 -23.76 -3.82 21.54
C TRP A 33 -22.83 -4.13 20.37
N PHE A 34 -21.59 -4.50 20.67
CA PHE A 34 -20.55 -4.80 19.68
C PHE A 34 -20.86 -6.02 18.80
N GLU A 35 -21.67 -6.99 19.31
CA GLU A 35 -22.12 -8.14 18.49
C GLU A 35 -23.06 -7.68 17.37
N GLU A 36 -23.91 -6.69 17.65
CA GLU A 36 -24.82 -6.12 16.65
C GLU A 36 -24.10 -5.14 15.73
N GLU A 37 -23.14 -4.37 16.26
CA GLU A 37 -22.34 -3.39 15.50
C GLU A 37 -21.56 -4.05 14.36
N VAL A 38 -20.83 -5.14 14.62
CA VAL A 38 -20.04 -5.83 13.59
C VAL A 38 -20.88 -6.40 12.45
N ASN A 39 -22.19 -6.61 12.69
CA ASN A 39 -23.15 -7.09 11.70
C ASN A 39 -23.86 -5.98 10.93
N GLN A 40 -23.54 -4.71 11.17
CA GLN A 40 -24.10 -3.59 10.43
C GLN A 40 -23.76 -3.65 8.93
N GLY A 41 -24.69 -3.20 8.09
CA GLY A 41 -24.56 -3.32 6.63
C GLY A 41 -23.38 -2.55 6.04
N ASN A 42 -23.01 -1.41 6.62
CA ASN A 42 -21.83 -0.62 6.26
C ASN A 42 -20.53 -1.40 6.49
N HIS A 43 -20.39 -2.05 7.66
CA HIS A 43 -19.23 -2.90 7.97
C HIS A 43 -19.16 -4.10 7.04
N ALA A 44 -20.30 -4.78 6.80
CA ALA A 44 -20.34 -5.93 5.89
C ALA A 44 -19.90 -5.56 4.46
N GLN A 45 -20.32 -4.39 3.96
CA GLN A 45 -19.89 -3.89 2.65
C GLN A 45 -18.38 -3.58 2.61
N ARG A 46 -17.85 -2.90 3.64
CA ARG A 46 -16.43 -2.58 3.74
C ARG A 46 -15.57 -3.85 3.80
N ILE A 47 -15.90 -4.78 4.68
CA ILE A 47 -15.18 -6.06 4.80
C ILE A 47 -15.22 -6.85 3.49
N SER A 48 -16.37 -6.88 2.80
CA SER A 48 -16.49 -7.51 1.49
C SER A 48 -15.52 -6.89 0.47
N LYS A 49 -15.36 -5.55 0.45
CA LYS A 49 -14.38 -4.87 -0.40
C LYS A 49 -12.95 -5.29 -0.05
N VAL A 50 -12.60 -5.34 1.25
CA VAL A 50 -11.28 -5.78 1.74
C VAL A 50 -10.97 -7.20 1.27
N ILE A 51 -11.90 -8.15 1.47
CA ILE A 51 -11.74 -9.55 1.06
C ILE A 51 -11.58 -9.64 -0.47
N ASN A 52 -12.43 -8.96 -1.24
CA ASN A 52 -12.36 -8.95 -2.70
C ASN A 52 -11.02 -8.39 -3.22
N ASN A 53 -10.48 -7.36 -2.57
CA ASN A 53 -9.18 -6.79 -2.91
C ASN A 53 -8.04 -7.75 -2.57
N SER A 54 -8.11 -8.41 -1.41
CA SER A 54 -7.15 -9.43 -0.99
C SER A 54 -7.15 -10.62 -1.94
N ASP A 55 -8.33 -11.09 -2.35
CA ASP A 55 -8.51 -12.18 -3.30
C ASP A 55 -7.91 -11.82 -4.67
N TYR A 56 -8.19 -10.62 -5.17
CA TYR A 56 -7.63 -10.13 -6.41
C TYR A 56 -6.10 -10.09 -6.36
N LEU A 57 -5.53 -9.49 -5.31
CA LEU A 57 -4.09 -9.45 -5.11
C LEU A 57 -3.47 -10.84 -4.95
N SER A 58 -4.23 -11.81 -4.46
CA SER A 58 -3.80 -13.22 -4.38
C SER A 58 -3.88 -13.97 -5.71
N GLY A 59 -4.34 -13.31 -6.79
CA GLY A 59 -4.42 -13.88 -8.14
C GLY A 59 -5.80 -14.46 -8.48
N ARG A 60 -6.85 -14.16 -7.72
CA ARG A 60 -8.22 -14.57 -8.04
C ARG A 60 -8.88 -13.55 -8.98
N HIS A 61 -8.37 -13.47 -10.21
CA HIS A 61 -8.83 -12.51 -11.21
C HIS A 61 -10.03 -13.01 -11.99
N LYS A 62 -10.78 -12.07 -12.57
CA LYS A 62 -11.99 -12.34 -13.36
C LYS A 62 -11.73 -13.25 -14.56
N VAL A 63 -10.54 -13.20 -15.17
CA VAL A 63 -10.13 -14.04 -16.30
C VAL A 63 -10.20 -15.54 -15.96
N LEU A 64 -10.05 -15.95 -14.69
CA LEU A 64 -10.18 -17.34 -14.25
C LEU A 64 -11.60 -17.89 -14.38
N LEU A 65 -12.61 -17.01 -14.41
CA LEU A 65 -14.02 -17.38 -14.54
C LEU A 65 -14.40 -17.72 -15.99
N ARG A 66 -13.50 -17.54 -16.96
CA ARG A 66 -13.72 -17.95 -18.36
C ARG A 66 -13.98 -19.46 -18.44
N GLN A 67 -15.05 -19.81 -19.14
CA GLN A 67 -15.45 -21.20 -19.30
C GLN A 67 -14.90 -21.79 -20.60
N ASP A 68 -14.46 -23.04 -20.53
CA ASP A 68 -14.07 -23.78 -21.69
C ASP A 68 -15.30 -24.01 -22.59
N SER A 69 -15.11 -23.96 -23.88
CA SER A 69 -16.19 -24.22 -24.84
C SER A 69 -16.08 -25.62 -25.42
N GLN A 70 -17.24 -26.23 -25.64
CA GLN A 70 -17.33 -27.52 -26.35
C GLN A 70 -18.02 -27.33 -27.69
N TYR A 71 -17.41 -27.84 -28.75
CA TYR A 71 -18.01 -27.86 -30.06
C TYR A 71 -17.80 -29.22 -30.71
N LYS A 72 -18.90 -29.92 -31.06
CA LYS A 72 -18.89 -31.25 -31.71
C LYS A 72 -17.98 -32.28 -31.02
N GLY A 73 -18.03 -32.32 -29.66
CA GLY A 73 -17.22 -33.26 -28.87
C GLY A 73 -15.74 -32.89 -28.71
N LYS A 74 -15.29 -31.78 -29.28
CA LYS A 74 -13.95 -31.22 -29.03
C LYS A 74 -14.06 -30.10 -27.97
N GLN A 75 -13.24 -30.23 -26.97
CA GLN A 75 -13.11 -29.22 -25.92
C GLN A 75 -12.05 -28.18 -26.33
N LEU A 76 -12.43 -26.91 -26.35
CA LEU A 76 -11.50 -25.78 -26.45
C LEU A 76 -11.21 -25.29 -25.04
N ILE A 77 -10.03 -25.57 -24.55
CA ILE A 77 -9.54 -25.04 -23.27
C ILE A 77 -9.11 -23.62 -23.51
N VAL A 78 -9.80 -22.68 -22.86
CA VAL A 78 -9.50 -21.25 -23.00
C VAL A 78 -8.30 -20.84 -22.16
N ASN A 79 -7.53 -19.89 -22.67
CA ASN A 79 -6.41 -19.34 -21.92
C ASN A 79 -6.90 -18.48 -20.74
N LYS A 80 -6.22 -18.60 -19.59
CA LYS A 80 -6.53 -17.89 -18.34
C LYS A 80 -5.27 -17.22 -17.79
N THR A 81 -4.70 -16.33 -18.59
CA THR A 81 -3.46 -15.62 -18.22
C THR A 81 -3.76 -14.53 -17.20
N ILE A 82 -3.11 -14.59 -16.05
CA ILE A 82 -3.15 -13.57 -15.00
C ILE A 82 -1.91 -12.68 -15.13
N ILE A 83 -2.12 -11.36 -15.13
CA ILE A 83 -1.06 -10.34 -15.09
C ILE A 83 -1.20 -9.59 -13.79
N ASN A 84 -0.65 -10.09 -12.70
CA ASN A 84 -0.81 -9.47 -11.37
C ASN A 84 0.02 -8.17 -11.24
N TYR A 85 -0.23 -7.22 -12.15
CA TYR A 85 0.47 -5.94 -12.21
C TYR A 85 0.10 -5.02 -11.03
N ALA A 86 -1.09 -5.20 -10.43
CA ALA A 86 -1.53 -4.46 -9.24
C ALA A 86 -0.53 -4.55 -8.09
N LYS A 87 0.06 -5.73 -7.86
CA LYS A 87 1.13 -5.89 -6.85
C LYS A 87 2.35 -5.04 -7.15
N THR A 88 2.70 -4.89 -8.42
CA THR A 88 3.84 -4.07 -8.85
C THR A 88 3.56 -2.59 -8.60
N VAL A 89 2.35 -2.13 -8.92
CA VAL A 89 1.91 -0.76 -8.68
C VAL A 89 1.94 -0.43 -7.18
N ILE A 90 1.31 -1.26 -6.35
CA ILE A 90 1.28 -1.07 -4.89
C ILE A 90 2.71 -1.07 -4.33
N LYS A 91 3.53 -2.06 -4.70
CA LYS A 91 4.92 -2.14 -4.25
C LYS A 91 5.74 -0.90 -4.67
N PHE A 92 5.52 -0.40 -5.88
CA PHE A 92 6.17 0.82 -6.34
C PHE A 92 5.83 2.00 -5.44
N HIS A 93 4.54 2.29 -5.20
CA HIS A 93 4.13 3.42 -4.37
C HIS A 93 4.58 3.30 -2.91
N ASN A 94 4.47 2.09 -2.33
CA ASN A 94 4.97 1.83 -0.97
C ASN A 94 6.47 2.12 -0.86
N THR A 95 7.26 1.59 -1.80
CA THR A 95 8.72 1.76 -1.81
C THR A 95 9.12 3.19 -2.17
N TYR A 96 8.37 3.84 -3.06
CA TYR A 96 8.61 5.22 -3.46
C TYR A 96 8.46 6.17 -2.26
N LEU A 97 7.42 6.01 -1.46
CA LEU A 97 7.14 6.88 -0.32
C LEU A 97 7.92 6.50 0.94
N LEU A 98 7.91 5.23 1.33
CA LEU A 98 8.46 4.71 2.59
C LEU A 98 9.50 3.59 2.40
N GLY A 99 10.16 3.52 1.25
CA GLY A 99 11.28 2.61 1.02
C GLY A 99 12.52 2.97 1.82
N LYS A 100 12.69 4.25 2.15
CA LYS A 100 13.64 4.75 3.15
C LYS A 100 12.88 5.10 4.43
N PRO A 101 13.43 4.81 5.62
CA PRO A 101 12.80 5.21 6.87
C PRO A 101 12.57 6.72 6.93
N VAL A 102 11.49 7.13 7.56
CA VAL A 102 11.24 8.54 7.85
C VAL A 102 12.26 9.06 8.86
N GLN A 103 12.59 10.32 8.76
CA GLN A 103 13.39 11.02 9.76
C GLN A 103 12.46 11.84 10.65
N LEU A 104 12.74 11.88 11.94
CA LEU A 104 12.02 12.71 12.90
C LEU A 104 12.75 14.02 13.07
N SER A 105 12.00 15.10 13.22
CA SER A 105 12.51 16.44 13.52
C SER A 105 11.77 17.01 14.73
N CYS A 106 12.51 17.58 15.65
CA CYS A 106 11.96 18.25 16.83
C CYS A 106 12.93 19.34 17.30
N ASN A 107 12.38 20.44 17.82
CA ASN A 107 13.17 21.54 18.36
C ASN A 107 13.85 21.19 19.70
N ASP A 108 13.36 20.18 20.43
CA ASP A 108 13.94 19.68 21.67
C ASP A 108 14.75 18.40 21.42
N GLU A 109 16.08 18.47 21.58
CA GLU A 109 17.01 17.35 21.36
C GLU A 109 16.68 16.12 22.23
N ASN A 110 16.25 16.33 23.46
CA ASN A 110 15.93 15.22 24.37
C ASN A 110 14.69 14.46 23.91
N THR A 111 13.66 15.19 23.48
CA THR A 111 12.45 14.62 22.88
C THR A 111 12.79 13.89 21.57
N LEU A 112 13.58 14.49 20.69
CA LEU A 112 14.01 13.87 19.43
C LEU A 112 14.74 12.55 19.67
N LYS A 113 15.69 12.53 20.60
CA LYS A 113 16.42 11.32 20.99
C LYS A 113 15.49 10.23 21.53
N THR A 114 14.59 10.59 22.43
CA THR A 114 13.63 9.66 23.03
C THR A 114 12.73 9.03 21.97
N PHE A 115 12.20 9.82 21.06
CA PHE A 115 11.35 9.34 19.96
C PHE A 115 12.13 8.49 18.95
N SER A 116 13.36 8.87 18.63
CA SER A 116 14.25 8.08 17.78
C SER A 116 14.56 6.71 18.38
N ASP A 117 14.76 6.64 19.70
CA ASP A 117 14.94 5.37 20.40
C ASP A 117 13.66 4.51 20.39
N ILE A 118 12.47 5.10 20.57
CA ILE A 118 11.20 4.40 20.43
C ILE A 118 11.06 3.83 19.02
N TYR A 119 11.33 4.64 17.99
CA TYR A 119 11.27 4.21 16.59
C TYR A 119 12.20 3.04 16.30
N ARG A 120 13.42 3.13 16.80
CA ARG A 120 14.42 2.07 16.62
C ARG A 120 14.05 0.78 17.35
N LEU A 121 13.68 0.86 18.64
CA LEU A 121 13.37 -0.29 19.49
C LEU A 121 12.03 -0.94 19.11
N GLY A 122 11.02 -0.14 18.72
CA GLY A 122 9.71 -0.60 18.28
C GLY A 122 9.65 -1.01 16.81
N GLN A 123 10.76 -0.86 16.05
CA GLN A 123 10.84 -1.18 14.60
C GLN A 123 9.80 -0.42 13.76
N TYR A 124 9.55 0.85 14.08
CA TYR A 124 8.50 1.64 13.44
C TYR A 124 8.68 1.85 11.94
N ALA A 125 9.91 1.79 11.41
CA ALA A 125 10.13 1.80 9.97
C ALA A 125 9.39 0.65 9.24
N THR A 126 9.28 -0.52 9.89
CA THR A 126 8.51 -1.66 9.34
C THR A 126 7.01 -1.44 9.51
N VAL A 127 6.59 -0.88 10.66
CA VAL A 127 5.18 -0.55 10.94
C VAL A 127 4.67 0.49 9.92
N ASP A 128 5.45 1.55 9.66
CA ASP A 128 5.11 2.59 8.69
C ASP A 128 4.91 2.02 7.29
N TYR A 129 5.81 1.11 6.87
CA TYR A 129 5.69 0.41 5.59
C TYR A 129 4.45 -0.48 5.53
N GLN A 130 4.11 -1.17 6.64
CA GLN A 130 2.88 -1.98 6.73
C GLN A 130 1.62 -1.11 6.65
N ILE A 131 1.61 0.05 7.28
CA ILE A 131 0.49 0.99 7.24
C ILE A 131 0.22 1.45 5.81
N ILE A 132 1.24 1.98 5.09
CA ILE A 132 1.04 2.42 3.72
C ILE A 132 0.67 1.26 2.78
N ASP A 133 1.18 0.05 3.04
CA ASP A 133 0.81 -1.15 2.28
C ASP A 133 -0.68 -1.47 2.43
N ARG A 134 -1.23 -1.36 3.66
CA ARG A 134 -2.66 -1.54 3.92
C ARG A 134 -3.50 -0.43 3.30
N VAL A 135 -3.11 0.83 3.49
CA VAL A 135 -3.79 1.99 2.88
C VAL A 135 -3.87 1.84 1.35
N ASN A 136 -2.78 1.49 0.68
CA ASN A 136 -2.80 1.31 -0.78
C ASN A 136 -3.62 0.08 -1.23
N LYS A 137 -3.69 -0.98 -0.43
CA LYS A 137 -4.46 -2.19 -0.75
C LYS A 137 -5.95 -2.06 -0.48
N PHE A 138 -6.31 -1.39 0.63
CA PHE A 138 -7.66 -1.44 1.18
C PHE A 138 -8.30 -0.05 1.37
N GLY A 139 -7.50 1.01 1.33
CA GLY A 139 -7.90 2.38 1.63
C GLY A 139 -7.60 2.78 3.07
N ASP A 140 -7.64 1.82 3.98
CA ASP A 140 -7.55 2.01 5.42
C ASP A 140 -6.42 1.18 6.03
N ALA A 141 -5.96 1.57 7.23
CA ALA A 141 -5.08 0.77 8.08
C ALA A 141 -5.30 1.13 9.54
N TYR A 142 -5.12 0.19 10.44
CA TYR A 142 -5.36 0.37 11.87
C TYR A 142 -4.14 -0.02 12.66
N GLU A 143 -3.64 0.89 13.51
CA GLU A 143 -2.48 0.68 14.35
C GLU A 143 -2.86 0.70 15.83
N TYR A 144 -2.56 -0.38 16.54
CA TYR A 144 -2.71 -0.45 17.99
C TYR A 144 -1.34 -0.34 18.67
N ILE A 145 -1.20 0.65 19.57
CA ILE A 145 0.01 0.92 20.33
C ILE A 145 -0.10 0.27 21.71
N TYR A 146 0.94 -0.46 22.11
CA TYR A 146 1.01 -1.12 23.40
C TYR A 146 2.43 -1.09 23.98
N VAL A 147 2.56 -1.39 25.25
CA VAL A 147 3.86 -1.49 25.92
C VAL A 147 4.18 -2.95 26.21
N ASP A 148 5.31 -3.41 25.71
CA ASP A 148 5.83 -4.75 25.96
C ASP A 148 7.23 -4.68 26.58
N ASN A 149 7.39 -5.20 27.81
CA ASN A 149 8.65 -5.15 28.55
C ASN A 149 9.29 -3.75 28.63
N GLY A 150 8.46 -2.71 28.76
CA GLY A 150 8.91 -1.30 28.83
C GLY A 150 9.22 -0.67 27.47
N VAL A 151 9.10 -1.40 26.37
CA VAL A 151 9.25 -0.88 25.01
C VAL A 151 7.89 -0.56 24.43
N ILE A 152 7.75 0.62 23.84
CA ILE A 152 6.55 1.03 23.11
C ILE A 152 6.59 0.36 21.73
N LYS A 153 5.61 -0.45 21.44
CA LYS A 153 5.46 -1.21 20.21
C LYS A 153 4.08 -0.96 19.58
N SER A 154 3.98 -1.27 18.29
CA SER A 154 2.72 -1.22 17.55
C SER A 154 2.43 -2.53 16.83
N LYS A 155 1.14 -2.83 16.70
CA LYS A 155 0.59 -3.90 15.86
C LYS A 155 -0.33 -3.28 14.83
N VAL A 156 -0.09 -3.55 13.55
CA VAL A 156 -1.05 -3.22 12.48
C VAL A 156 -2.10 -4.32 12.44
N LEU A 157 -3.35 -3.94 12.67
CA LEU A 157 -4.48 -4.86 12.76
C LEU A 157 -4.91 -5.34 11.37
N ASP A 158 -5.63 -6.46 11.30
CA ASP A 158 -6.14 -6.98 10.04
C ASP A 158 -7.41 -6.22 9.64
N ASP A 159 -7.40 -5.61 8.44
CA ASP A 159 -8.52 -4.82 7.94
C ASP A 159 -9.81 -5.63 7.77
N ALA A 160 -9.69 -6.94 7.50
CA ALA A 160 -10.83 -7.83 7.40
C ALA A 160 -11.48 -8.15 8.76
N CYS A 161 -10.76 -7.91 9.87
CA CYS A 161 -11.21 -8.14 11.25
C CYS A 161 -11.45 -6.84 12.02
N SER A 162 -11.33 -5.69 11.36
CA SER A 162 -11.33 -4.35 11.96
C SER A 162 -12.64 -3.63 11.73
N TYR A 163 -13.24 -3.09 12.79
CA TYR A 163 -14.55 -2.44 12.79
C TYR A 163 -14.47 -1.12 13.56
N PRO A 164 -14.04 -0.02 12.91
CA PRO A 164 -14.05 1.30 13.54
C PRO A 164 -15.49 1.80 13.68
N VAL A 165 -15.81 2.39 14.82
CA VAL A 165 -17.15 2.89 15.15
C VAL A 165 -17.12 4.41 15.17
N TYR A 166 -18.00 5.00 14.35
CA TYR A 166 -18.18 6.43 14.24
C TYR A 166 -19.58 6.82 14.74
N ASP A 167 -19.69 7.98 15.35
CA ASP A 167 -20.98 8.51 15.76
C ASP A 167 -21.73 9.19 14.59
N ASP A 168 -22.94 9.69 14.85
CA ASP A 168 -23.80 10.34 13.85
C ASP A 168 -23.19 11.61 13.21
N ILE A 169 -22.12 12.16 13.77
CA ILE A 169 -21.42 13.34 13.25
C ILE A 169 -20.05 13.00 12.64
N GLY A 170 -19.72 11.72 12.57
CA GLY A 170 -18.48 11.22 11.97
C GLY A 170 -17.26 11.23 12.90
N GLU A 171 -17.46 11.35 14.23
CA GLU A 171 -16.37 11.26 15.20
C GLU A 171 -16.06 9.79 15.54
N TYR A 172 -14.79 9.46 15.60
CA TYR A 172 -14.29 8.13 15.92
C TYR A 172 -14.39 7.88 17.44
N ILE A 173 -15.27 6.96 17.86
CA ILE A 173 -15.65 6.79 19.27
C ILE A 173 -15.27 5.44 19.89
N SER A 174 -15.11 4.39 19.07
CA SER A 174 -14.74 3.05 19.52
C SER A 174 -14.18 2.23 18.36
N PHE A 175 -13.58 1.10 18.67
CA PHE A 175 -13.10 0.16 17.66
C PHE A 175 -13.33 -1.28 18.14
N ILE A 176 -13.68 -2.16 17.21
CA ILE A 176 -13.87 -3.57 17.49
C ILE A 176 -12.96 -4.37 16.55
N GLU A 177 -12.16 -5.28 17.11
CA GLU A 177 -11.45 -6.31 16.35
C GLU A 177 -12.23 -7.61 16.55
N TYR A 178 -12.77 -8.19 15.47
CA TYR A 178 -13.59 -9.39 15.51
C TYR A 178 -13.09 -10.43 14.52
N TRP A 179 -12.90 -11.65 14.98
CA TRP A 179 -12.55 -12.78 14.13
C TRP A 179 -13.09 -14.09 14.71
N THR A 180 -13.22 -15.10 13.86
CA THR A 180 -13.54 -16.46 14.25
C THR A 180 -12.38 -17.38 13.86
N ASP A 181 -11.90 -18.15 14.81
CA ASP A 181 -10.88 -19.16 14.56
C ASP A 181 -11.48 -20.32 13.75
N ALA A 182 -10.85 -20.60 12.60
CA ALA A 182 -11.38 -21.59 11.64
C ALA A 182 -11.28 -23.05 12.14
N TYR A 183 -10.44 -23.33 13.14
CA TYR A 183 -10.24 -24.69 13.67
C TYR A 183 -11.15 -24.98 14.85
N THR A 184 -11.27 -24.02 15.76
CA THR A 184 -12.06 -24.18 17.01
C THR A 184 -13.49 -23.68 16.85
N ASN A 185 -13.75 -22.89 15.82
CA ASN A 185 -15.02 -22.16 15.59
C ASN A 185 -15.40 -21.25 16.79
N ILE A 186 -14.37 -20.80 17.54
CA ILE A 186 -14.52 -19.83 18.62
C ILE A 186 -14.39 -18.44 18.02
N SER A 187 -15.31 -17.56 18.35
CA SER A 187 -15.27 -16.16 17.96
C SER A 187 -14.68 -15.32 19.10
N PHE A 188 -13.90 -14.33 18.72
CA PHE A 188 -13.21 -13.42 19.62
C PHE A 188 -13.57 -11.98 19.27
N TRP A 189 -13.77 -11.16 20.30
CA TRP A 189 -13.98 -9.72 20.16
C TRP A 189 -13.03 -8.99 21.11
N ASN A 190 -12.23 -8.09 20.56
CA ASN A 190 -11.50 -7.09 21.33
C ASN A 190 -12.23 -5.76 21.12
N VAL A 191 -12.86 -5.25 22.17
CA VAL A 191 -13.61 -3.99 22.12
C VAL A 191 -12.75 -2.90 22.74
N TYR A 192 -12.32 -1.95 21.93
CA TYR A 192 -11.43 -0.87 22.33
C TYR A 192 -12.24 0.36 22.73
N TYR A 193 -12.05 0.75 23.97
CA TYR A 193 -12.55 2.01 24.53
C TYR A 193 -11.40 3.02 24.68
N PRO A 194 -11.66 4.30 24.86
CA PRO A 194 -10.59 5.32 24.95
C PRO A 194 -9.55 5.06 26.05
N THR A 195 -9.87 4.29 27.10
CA THR A 195 -9.01 4.05 28.27
C THR A 195 -8.76 2.60 28.61
N TYR A 196 -9.49 1.68 28.00
CA TYR A 196 -9.35 0.23 28.24
C TYR A 196 -9.80 -0.58 27.03
N VAL A 197 -9.43 -1.87 27.02
CA VAL A 197 -9.87 -2.86 26.01
C VAL A 197 -10.50 -4.02 26.74
N GLU A 198 -11.66 -4.47 26.27
CA GLU A 198 -12.31 -5.68 26.73
C GLU A 198 -12.08 -6.82 25.74
N HIS A 199 -11.70 -7.97 26.26
CA HIS A 199 -11.47 -9.18 25.51
C HIS A 199 -12.62 -10.16 25.78
N TRP A 200 -13.36 -10.51 24.74
CA TRP A 200 -14.51 -11.39 24.81
C TRP A 200 -14.30 -12.61 23.91
N ASP A 201 -14.82 -13.77 24.32
CA ASP A 201 -14.94 -14.96 23.50
C ASP A 201 -16.27 -15.66 23.71
N ASN A 202 -16.59 -16.61 22.81
CA ASN A 202 -17.77 -17.50 22.94
C ASN A 202 -17.39 -18.97 23.20
N GLU A 203 -16.24 -19.21 23.82
CA GLU A 203 -15.84 -20.55 24.21
C GLU A 203 -16.89 -21.16 25.18
N GLY A 204 -17.33 -22.38 24.88
CA GLY A 204 -18.42 -23.03 25.63
C GLY A 204 -19.84 -22.67 25.14
N GLY A 205 -19.96 -21.86 24.07
CA GLY A 205 -21.25 -21.54 23.41
C GLY A 205 -21.93 -20.28 23.94
N GLU A 206 -21.43 -19.65 25.00
CA GLU A 206 -21.91 -18.38 25.51
C GLU A 206 -20.82 -17.32 25.48
N LEU A 207 -21.19 -16.08 25.13
CA LEU A 207 -20.30 -14.94 25.12
C LEU A 207 -19.89 -14.59 26.57
N ARG A 208 -18.59 -14.52 26.83
CA ARG A 208 -18.03 -14.20 28.15
C ARG A 208 -16.91 -13.15 28.03
N LEU A 209 -16.82 -12.29 29.03
CA LEU A 209 -15.68 -11.39 29.20
C LEU A 209 -14.51 -12.20 29.79
N VAL A 210 -13.40 -12.22 29.05
CA VAL A 210 -12.17 -12.95 29.46
C VAL A 210 -11.27 -12.07 30.31
N SER A 211 -10.98 -10.85 29.84
CA SER A 211 -10.14 -9.90 30.55
C SER A 211 -10.44 -8.46 30.12
N THR A 212 -9.96 -7.52 30.93
CA THR A 212 -9.99 -6.10 30.63
C THR A 212 -8.59 -5.53 30.86
N ASP A 213 -8.03 -4.92 29.81
CA ASP A 213 -6.70 -4.32 29.84
C ASP A 213 -6.77 -2.81 29.72
N LYS A 214 -5.83 -2.08 30.34
CA LYS A 214 -5.75 -0.64 30.19
C LYS A 214 -5.21 -0.27 28.81
N SER A 215 -5.82 0.70 28.16
CA SER A 215 -5.36 1.28 26.90
C SER A 215 -5.02 2.75 27.04
N VAL A 216 -4.18 3.26 26.17
CA VAL A 216 -3.79 4.69 26.10
C VAL A 216 -4.68 5.47 25.13
N GLY A 217 -5.41 4.75 24.29
CA GLY A 217 -6.33 5.29 23.28
C GLY A 217 -6.91 4.19 22.41
N LEU A 218 -7.70 4.60 21.45
CA LEU A 218 -8.21 3.71 20.40
C LEU A 218 -7.11 3.35 19.41
N PRO A 219 -7.22 2.26 18.64
CA PRO A 219 -6.36 2.03 17.49
C PRO A 219 -6.40 3.22 16.54
N ILE A 220 -5.24 3.69 16.10
CA ILE A 220 -5.14 4.82 15.18
C ILE A 220 -5.67 4.38 13.82
N HIS A 221 -6.57 5.15 13.23
CA HIS A 221 -7.10 4.92 11.90
C HIS A 221 -6.35 5.77 10.88
N TYR A 222 -5.57 5.12 10.02
CA TYR A 222 -4.93 5.72 8.85
C TYR A 222 -5.79 5.45 7.63
N HIS A 223 -5.99 6.47 6.80
CA HIS A 223 -6.68 6.33 5.53
C HIS A 223 -6.10 7.31 4.50
N ASN A 224 -6.37 7.11 3.22
CA ASN A 224 -6.06 8.07 2.18
C ASN A 224 -7.26 8.98 1.87
N PHE A 225 -7.09 9.90 0.94
CA PHE A 225 -8.16 10.77 0.49
C PHE A 225 -9.27 9.96 -0.22
N ASN A 226 -10.51 10.26 0.14
CA ASN A 226 -11.70 9.74 -0.51
C ASN A 226 -12.73 10.86 -0.59
N ASP A 227 -13.21 11.18 -1.78
CA ASP A 227 -14.19 12.23 -2.03
C ASP A 227 -15.64 11.80 -1.73
N GLU A 228 -15.88 10.48 -1.64
CA GLU A 228 -17.21 9.92 -1.33
C GLU A 228 -17.43 9.77 0.19
N ASP A 229 -16.37 9.50 0.95
CA ASP A 229 -16.46 9.23 2.39
C ASP A 229 -15.23 9.78 3.12
N TYR A 230 -15.45 10.75 4.02
CA TYR A 230 -14.36 11.38 4.77
C TYR A 230 -13.79 10.49 5.89
N ASN A 231 -14.51 9.45 6.31
CA ASN A 231 -14.10 8.57 7.40
C ASN A 231 -13.32 7.35 6.93
N PHE A 232 -13.44 6.99 5.65
CA PHE A 232 -12.80 5.82 5.07
C PHE A 232 -12.08 6.15 3.78
N GLY A 233 -10.94 5.53 3.59
CA GLY A 233 -10.14 5.68 2.39
C GLY A 233 -10.63 4.84 1.21
N VAL A 234 -9.92 4.93 0.10
CA VAL A 234 -10.18 4.19 -1.14
C VAL A 234 -8.96 3.39 -1.56
N ALA A 235 -9.15 2.12 -1.88
CA ALA A 235 -8.07 1.27 -2.36
C ALA A 235 -7.60 1.72 -3.76
N LEU A 236 -6.29 1.86 -3.96
CA LEU A 236 -5.69 2.14 -5.29
C LEU A 236 -6.15 1.12 -6.36
N LEU A 237 -6.43 -0.10 -5.93
CA LEU A 237 -6.91 -1.18 -6.78
C LEU A 237 -8.26 -0.88 -7.45
N ASN A 238 -9.12 -0.07 -6.83
CA ASN A 238 -10.47 0.18 -7.35
C ASN A 238 -10.42 0.83 -8.74
N ASP A 239 -9.51 1.76 -8.96
CA ASP A 239 -9.39 2.51 -10.21
C ASP A 239 -8.68 1.71 -11.30
N ILE A 240 -7.69 0.89 -10.93
CA ILE A 240 -6.88 0.15 -11.90
C ILE A 240 -7.46 -1.21 -12.28
N ARG A 241 -8.30 -1.82 -11.43
CA ARG A 241 -8.88 -3.16 -11.65
C ARG A 241 -9.65 -3.28 -12.97
N PRO A 242 -10.56 -2.35 -13.34
CA PRO A 242 -11.31 -2.46 -14.60
C PRO A 242 -10.40 -2.50 -15.83
N ILE A 243 -9.31 -1.71 -15.82
CA ILE A 243 -8.34 -1.65 -16.91
C ILE A 243 -7.55 -2.96 -16.98
N MET A 244 -7.14 -3.47 -15.82
CA MET A 244 -6.41 -4.75 -15.74
C MET A 244 -7.25 -5.94 -16.18
N ASP A 245 -8.52 -6.02 -15.76
CA ASP A 245 -9.45 -7.06 -16.18
C ASP A 245 -9.64 -7.05 -17.70
N ALA A 246 -9.74 -5.85 -18.31
CA ALA A 246 -9.85 -5.69 -19.76
C ALA A 246 -8.56 -6.12 -20.49
N LEU A 247 -7.38 -5.79 -19.96
CA LEU A 247 -6.09 -6.23 -20.49
C LEU A 247 -5.97 -7.75 -20.45
N GLU A 248 -6.25 -8.38 -19.32
CA GLU A 248 -6.18 -9.83 -19.13
C GLU A 248 -7.14 -10.59 -20.05
N ASP A 249 -8.38 -10.11 -20.17
CA ASP A 249 -9.38 -10.71 -21.07
C ASP A 249 -8.95 -10.60 -22.53
N THR A 250 -8.42 -9.43 -22.93
CA THR A 250 -7.91 -9.22 -24.29
C THR A 250 -6.70 -10.11 -24.58
N MET A 251 -5.74 -10.20 -23.66
CA MET A 251 -4.56 -11.07 -23.82
C MET A 251 -4.95 -12.54 -23.89
N ALA A 252 -5.91 -12.97 -23.06
CA ALA A 252 -6.41 -14.33 -23.08
C ALA A 252 -7.12 -14.67 -24.39
N LYS A 253 -7.99 -13.80 -24.91
CA LYS A 253 -8.67 -13.94 -26.20
C LYS A 253 -7.68 -13.92 -27.37
N MET A 254 -6.65 -13.07 -27.30
CA MET A 254 -5.60 -13.03 -28.32
C MET A 254 -4.80 -14.35 -28.34
N SER A 255 -4.46 -14.89 -27.18
CA SER A 255 -3.81 -16.19 -27.06
C SER A 255 -4.66 -17.31 -27.64
N ASP A 256 -5.97 -17.35 -27.35
CA ASP A 256 -6.90 -18.32 -27.92
C ASP A 256 -6.98 -18.18 -29.46
N SER A 257 -7.01 -16.94 -29.95
CA SER A 257 -7.03 -16.67 -31.40
C SER A 257 -5.76 -17.12 -32.10
N ILE A 258 -4.59 -16.90 -31.52
CA ILE A 258 -3.30 -17.39 -32.02
C ILE A 258 -3.32 -18.91 -32.04
N TYR A 259 -3.78 -19.57 -30.98
CA TYR A 259 -3.85 -21.00 -30.88
C TYR A 259 -4.74 -21.60 -31.98
N VAL A 260 -5.94 -21.04 -32.18
CA VAL A 260 -6.91 -21.56 -33.17
C VAL A 260 -6.51 -21.24 -34.61
N ASN A 261 -6.08 -20.00 -34.88
CA ASN A 261 -5.90 -19.54 -36.26
C ASN A 261 -4.49 -19.76 -36.80
N VAL A 262 -3.46 -19.79 -35.95
CA VAL A 262 -2.06 -19.87 -36.36
C VAL A 262 -1.48 -21.26 -36.08
N LEU A 263 -1.70 -21.79 -34.87
CA LEU A 263 -1.12 -23.08 -34.47
C LEU A 263 -1.97 -24.26 -34.87
N ASN A 264 -3.30 -24.10 -34.97
CA ASN A 264 -4.24 -25.17 -35.39
C ASN A 264 -5.24 -24.62 -36.41
N PRO A 265 -4.79 -24.19 -37.62
CA PRO A 265 -5.67 -23.65 -38.61
C PRO A 265 -6.69 -24.66 -39.10
N MET A 266 -7.93 -24.26 -39.33
CA MET A 266 -8.99 -25.12 -39.82
C MET A 266 -8.77 -25.45 -41.29
N PRO A 267 -8.63 -26.77 -41.66
CA PRO A 267 -8.59 -27.17 -43.05
C PRO A 267 -9.98 -27.05 -43.70
N VAL A 268 -10.05 -26.45 -44.86
CA VAL A 268 -11.29 -26.29 -45.64
C VAL A 268 -11.07 -26.86 -47.02
N ALA A 269 -11.89 -27.83 -47.40
CA ALA A 269 -11.97 -28.36 -48.77
C ALA A 269 -13.17 -27.72 -49.45
N ILE A 270 -12.98 -27.23 -50.67
CA ILE A 270 -14.00 -26.57 -51.49
C ILE A 270 -14.20 -27.41 -52.75
N GLY A 271 -15.44 -27.77 -53.05
CA GLY A 271 -15.82 -28.50 -54.26
C GLY A 271 -15.73 -30.05 -54.18
N GLN A 272 -15.04 -30.58 -53.15
CA GLN A 272 -14.94 -32.03 -52.94
C GLN A 272 -15.16 -32.41 -51.47
N ARG A 273 -15.86 -33.51 -51.19
CA ARG A 273 -16.04 -34.05 -49.86
C ARG A 273 -14.85 -34.92 -49.50
N ILE A 274 -14.19 -34.59 -48.39
CA ILE A 274 -13.10 -35.44 -47.84
C ILE A 274 -13.73 -36.54 -46.99
N GLU A 275 -13.50 -37.79 -47.37
CA GLU A 275 -14.08 -38.97 -46.67
C GLU A 275 -13.26 -39.43 -45.46
N SER A 276 -11.97 -39.06 -45.40
CA SER A 276 -11.07 -39.39 -44.29
C SER A 276 -10.74 -38.17 -43.47
N SER A 277 -10.77 -38.31 -42.13
CA SER A 277 -10.29 -37.25 -41.24
C SER A 277 -8.76 -37.12 -41.33
N ILE A 278 -8.25 -35.90 -41.51
CA ILE A 278 -6.82 -35.62 -41.41
C ILE A 278 -6.42 -35.85 -39.94
N PRO A 279 -5.40 -36.70 -39.66
CA PRO A 279 -4.91 -36.86 -38.31
C PRO A 279 -4.45 -35.50 -37.72
N SER A 280 -4.71 -35.26 -36.46
CA SER A 280 -4.36 -34.00 -35.78
C SER A 280 -2.85 -33.77 -35.65
N ASP A 281 -2.05 -34.80 -35.85
CA ASP A 281 -0.59 -34.86 -35.78
C ASP A 281 0.09 -35.03 -37.16
N ALA A 282 -0.68 -34.86 -38.25
CA ALA A 282 -0.17 -35.01 -39.61
C ALA A 282 0.78 -33.85 -39.99
N VAL A 283 2.07 -34.06 -39.79
CA VAL A 283 3.12 -33.14 -40.25
C VAL A 283 3.60 -33.61 -41.63
N GLY A 284 3.49 -32.73 -42.66
CA GLY A 284 3.97 -33.01 -44.00
C GLY A 284 3.04 -33.92 -44.85
N PHE A 285 1.76 -33.97 -44.55
CA PHE A 285 0.79 -34.73 -45.33
C PHE A 285 0.50 -34.04 -46.67
N VAL A 286 0.57 -34.78 -47.75
CA VAL A 286 0.15 -34.32 -49.08
C VAL A 286 -1.23 -34.89 -49.37
N MET A 287 -2.18 -34.01 -49.67
CA MET A 287 -3.55 -34.37 -50.06
C MET A 287 -3.70 -34.20 -51.58
N ASN A 288 -4.09 -35.29 -52.32
CA ASN A 288 -4.45 -35.19 -53.71
C ASN A 288 -5.94 -34.93 -53.83
N LEU A 289 -6.31 -33.86 -54.54
CA LEU A 289 -7.69 -33.51 -54.88
C LEU A 289 -7.90 -33.72 -56.38
N ASP A 290 -8.91 -34.50 -56.74
CA ASP A 290 -9.24 -34.72 -58.15
C ASP A 290 -9.95 -33.53 -58.77
N VAL A 291 -10.87 -32.91 -58.02
CA VAL A 291 -11.59 -31.69 -58.39
C VAL A 291 -11.82 -30.86 -57.11
N GLY A 292 -11.34 -29.62 -57.08
CA GLY A 292 -11.58 -28.76 -55.95
C GLY A 292 -10.33 -28.02 -55.46
N ASP A 293 -10.47 -27.24 -54.40
CA ASP A 293 -9.40 -26.50 -53.77
C ASP A 293 -9.31 -26.83 -52.27
N PHE A 294 -8.12 -26.81 -51.74
CA PHE A 294 -7.84 -27.02 -50.32
C PHE A 294 -7.06 -25.86 -49.77
N LYS A 295 -7.58 -25.26 -48.70
CA LYS A 295 -6.90 -24.18 -48.02
C LYS A 295 -7.15 -24.23 -46.51
N TYR A 296 -6.25 -23.66 -45.77
CA TYR A 296 -6.50 -23.37 -44.36
C TYR A 296 -7.31 -22.09 -44.23
N ALA A 297 -8.38 -22.11 -43.47
CA ALA A 297 -9.11 -20.89 -43.08
C ALA A 297 -8.31 -20.14 -42.04
N ASN A 298 -7.49 -19.22 -42.51
CA ASN A 298 -6.71 -18.36 -41.65
C ASN A 298 -7.45 -17.03 -41.51
N CYS A 299 -7.65 -16.54 -40.27
CA CYS A 299 -8.02 -15.18 -40.01
C CYS A 299 -6.73 -14.35 -39.91
N SER A 300 -6.59 -13.32 -40.74
CA SER A 300 -5.49 -12.37 -40.60
C SER A 300 -5.77 -11.51 -39.37
N LEU A 301 -4.97 -11.67 -38.33
CA LEU A 301 -4.98 -10.78 -37.19
C LEU A 301 -4.40 -9.40 -37.62
N ASP A 302 -5.15 -8.35 -37.42
CA ASP A 302 -4.61 -6.99 -37.59
C ASP A 302 -3.70 -6.66 -36.39
N TYR A 303 -2.43 -7.00 -36.54
CA TYR A 303 -1.40 -6.81 -35.54
C TYR A 303 -1.29 -5.34 -35.11
N ASN A 304 -1.42 -4.40 -36.04
CA ASN A 304 -1.25 -2.96 -35.75
C ASN A 304 -2.38 -2.42 -34.86
N SER A 305 -3.62 -2.78 -35.18
CA SER A 305 -4.78 -2.38 -34.36
C SER A 305 -4.72 -3.02 -32.95
N ILE A 306 -4.35 -4.29 -32.86
CA ILE A 306 -4.20 -4.97 -31.55
C ILE A 306 -3.07 -4.35 -30.74
N LYS A 307 -1.92 -4.10 -31.36
CA LYS A 307 -0.78 -3.46 -30.71
C LYS A 307 -1.16 -2.06 -30.20
N LEU A 308 -1.79 -1.24 -31.03
CA LEU A 308 -2.23 0.11 -30.65
C LEU A 308 -3.20 0.05 -29.47
N TYR A 309 -4.15 -0.87 -29.48
CA TYR A 309 -5.09 -1.05 -28.38
C TYR A 309 -4.36 -1.42 -27.06
N LEU A 310 -3.47 -2.40 -27.09
CA LEU A 310 -2.72 -2.83 -25.91
C LEU A 310 -1.78 -1.73 -25.38
N ASP A 311 -1.14 -0.98 -26.27
CA ASP A 311 -0.25 0.11 -25.91
C ASP A 311 -1.05 1.26 -25.23
N ASN A 312 -2.22 1.62 -25.78
CA ASN A 312 -3.11 2.60 -25.17
C ASN A 312 -3.63 2.14 -23.81
N MET A 313 -4.04 0.88 -23.68
CA MET A 313 -4.51 0.32 -22.38
C MET A 313 -3.42 0.32 -21.33
N LYS A 314 -2.17 0.01 -21.70
CA LYS A 314 -1.02 0.12 -20.79
C LYS A 314 -0.74 1.56 -20.40
N GLN A 315 -0.87 2.49 -21.32
CA GLN A 315 -0.70 3.91 -21.02
C GLN A 315 -1.77 4.38 -20.03
N PHE A 316 -3.06 4.09 -20.29
CA PHE A 316 -4.15 4.43 -19.36
C PHE A 316 -3.95 3.81 -17.98
N LEU A 317 -3.48 2.55 -17.92
CA LEU A 317 -3.17 1.90 -16.66
C LEU A 317 -2.07 2.65 -15.89
N ASN A 318 -0.99 3.06 -16.56
CA ASN A 318 0.08 3.82 -15.93
C ASN A 318 -0.38 5.20 -15.49
N ASP A 319 -1.17 5.89 -16.31
CA ASP A 319 -1.68 7.24 -16.02
C ASP A 319 -2.61 7.20 -14.79
N VAL A 320 -3.58 6.27 -14.77
CA VAL A 320 -4.52 6.09 -13.64
C VAL A 320 -3.81 5.60 -12.38
N ALA A 321 -2.82 4.71 -12.53
CA ALA A 321 -2.02 4.19 -11.43
C ALA A 321 -0.91 5.17 -10.95
N CYS A 322 -0.81 6.37 -11.50
CA CYS A 322 0.26 7.34 -11.22
C CYS A 322 1.67 6.74 -11.34
N MET A 323 1.85 5.78 -12.27
CA MET A 323 3.13 5.10 -12.50
C MET A 323 4.01 5.89 -13.49
N PRO A 324 5.32 5.88 -13.31
CA PRO A 324 6.22 6.49 -14.29
C PRO A 324 6.07 5.85 -15.65
N SER A 325 5.90 6.63 -16.69
CA SER A 325 5.73 6.15 -18.09
C SER A 325 6.95 5.39 -18.64
N VAL A 326 8.08 5.43 -17.94
CA VAL A 326 9.34 4.76 -18.30
C VAL A 326 9.28 3.25 -18.18
N LEU A 327 8.44 2.70 -17.29
CA LEU A 327 8.39 1.26 -17.01
C LEU A 327 7.84 0.39 -18.16
N GLY A 328 7.47 0.98 -19.29
CA GLY A 328 6.95 0.26 -20.45
C GLY A 328 7.49 0.71 -21.80
N SER A 329 8.33 1.74 -21.85
CA SER A 329 8.87 2.26 -23.10
C SER A 329 10.33 1.84 -23.33
N SER A 330 10.66 1.54 -24.58
CA SER A 330 12.04 1.27 -25.04
C SER A 330 12.93 2.53 -25.05
N THR A 331 12.63 3.51 -24.23
CA THR A 331 13.42 4.77 -24.14
C THR A 331 14.77 4.47 -23.52
N ASN A 332 15.85 4.85 -24.19
CA ASN A 332 17.22 4.75 -23.67
C ASN A 332 17.37 5.61 -22.40
N ILE A 333 17.24 4.98 -21.25
CA ILE A 333 17.33 5.60 -19.91
C ILE A 333 18.75 6.16 -19.65
N ALA A 334 19.73 5.74 -20.44
CA ALA A 334 21.16 6.08 -20.22
C ALA A 334 21.51 7.58 -20.28
N ASN A 335 20.62 8.45 -20.81
CA ASN A 335 20.86 9.88 -20.98
C ASN A 335 19.68 10.77 -20.52
N ILE A 336 18.87 10.30 -19.55
CA ILE A 336 17.79 11.12 -19.01
C ILE A 336 18.36 12.11 -18.01
N SER A 337 18.18 13.42 -18.24
CA SER A 337 18.58 14.46 -17.29
C SER A 337 17.72 14.40 -16.02
N GLU A 338 18.22 14.96 -14.90
CA GLU A 338 17.48 15.04 -13.64
C GLU A 338 16.10 15.70 -13.83
N VAL A 339 16.02 16.78 -14.59
CA VAL A 339 14.75 17.46 -14.91
C VAL A 339 13.79 16.54 -15.65
N SER A 340 14.28 15.77 -16.61
CA SER A 340 13.43 14.79 -17.32
C SER A 340 12.96 13.68 -16.41
N MET A 341 13.79 13.22 -15.47
CA MET A 341 13.41 12.24 -14.46
C MET A 341 12.34 12.80 -13.50
N GLN A 342 12.47 14.05 -13.06
CA GLN A 342 11.45 14.71 -12.22
C GLN A 342 10.10 14.82 -12.94
N ILE A 343 10.11 15.14 -14.24
CA ILE A 343 8.87 15.17 -15.05
C ILE A 343 8.26 13.78 -15.15
N LEU A 344 9.05 12.73 -15.37
CA LEU A 344 8.59 11.35 -15.45
C LEU A 344 7.97 10.85 -14.14
N LEU A 345 8.48 11.33 -13.00
CA LEU A 345 8.02 10.96 -11.67
C LEU A 345 6.94 11.91 -11.13
N MET A 346 6.53 12.93 -11.89
CA MET A 346 5.62 13.98 -11.40
C MET A 346 4.31 13.40 -10.85
N MET A 347 3.68 12.46 -11.56
CA MET A 347 2.43 11.84 -11.09
C MET A 347 2.64 10.99 -9.84
N ALA A 348 3.75 10.27 -9.75
CA ALA A 348 4.10 9.52 -8.54
C ALA A 348 4.35 10.46 -7.33
N ASN A 349 4.95 11.64 -7.57
CA ASN A 349 5.09 12.68 -6.54
C ASN A 349 3.74 13.21 -6.06
N VAL A 350 2.81 13.50 -6.99
CA VAL A 350 1.45 13.97 -6.64
C VAL A 350 0.76 12.96 -5.74
N TYR A 351 0.78 11.68 -6.12
CA TYR A 351 0.19 10.60 -5.31
C TYR A 351 0.88 10.45 -3.95
N ALA A 352 2.21 10.53 -3.91
CA ALA A 352 2.97 10.47 -2.66
C ALA A 352 2.67 11.66 -1.74
N ASP A 353 2.59 12.88 -2.28
CA ASP A 353 2.33 14.10 -1.51
C ASP A 353 0.91 14.15 -0.95
N GLU A 354 -0.05 13.57 -1.64
CA GLU A 354 -1.39 13.36 -1.13
C GLU A 354 -1.39 12.40 0.07
N ASN A 355 -0.78 11.22 -0.10
CA ASN A 355 -0.69 10.23 0.98
C ASN A 355 0.08 10.75 2.21
N LYS A 356 1.13 11.56 2.04
CA LYS A 356 1.85 12.20 3.16
C LYS A 356 0.93 13.03 4.05
N LYS A 357 -0.01 13.78 3.46
CA LYS A 357 -0.94 14.63 4.23
C LYS A 357 -1.80 13.79 5.16
N TRP A 358 -2.34 12.70 4.66
CA TRP A 358 -3.21 11.81 5.43
C TRP A 358 -2.43 10.96 6.45
N LEU A 359 -1.25 10.45 6.09
CA LEU A 359 -0.38 9.73 7.00
C LEU A 359 0.08 10.61 8.17
N ASN A 360 0.34 11.89 7.92
CA ASN A 360 0.76 12.82 8.97
C ASN A 360 -0.28 13.00 10.08
N ILE A 361 -1.58 12.89 9.76
CA ILE A 361 -2.65 12.94 10.77
C ILE A 361 -2.47 11.76 11.75
N GLY A 362 -2.36 10.56 11.23
CA GLY A 362 -2.17 9.37 12.08
C GLY A 362 -0.81 9.37 12.81
N PHE A 363 0.27 9.88 12.20
CA PHE A 363 1.55 10.02 12.89
C PHE A 363 1.49 11.02 14.05
N GLN A 364 0.74 12.11 13.93
CA GLN A 364 0.53 13.04 15.03
C GLN A 364 -0.22 12.36 16.19
N GLU A 365 -1.29 11.60 15.90
CA GLU A 365 -1.99 10.80 16.90
C GLU A 365 -1.06 9.79 17.59
N ARG A 366 -0.18 9.12 16.82
CA ARG A 366 0.84 8.21 17.34
C ARG A 366 1.78 8.93 18.32
N PHE A 367 2.28 10.09 17.93
CA PHE A 367 3.19 10.86 18.78
C PHE A 367 2.51 11.33 20.05
N ASP A 368 1.25 11.71 19.99
CA ASP A 368 0.47 12.06 21.17
C ASP A 368 0.26 10.86 22.10
N MET A 369 0.06 9.66 21.55
CA MET A 369 0.01 8.43 22.35
C MET A 369 1.37 8.11 22.98
N PHE A 370 2.49 8.31 22.27
CA PHE A 370 3.82 8.18 22.86
C PHE A 370 4.02 9.14 24.00
N LYS A 371 3.66 10.43 23.85
CA LYS A 371 3.72 11.42 24.93
C LYS A 371 2.91 10.98 26.15
N LYS A 372 1.70 10.45 25.96
CA LYS A 372 0.86 9.93 27.05
C LYS A 372 1.52 8.74 27.77
N ILE A 373 2.06 7.78 27.04
CA ILE A 373 2.75 6.61 27.62
C ILE A 373 3.98 7.04 28.40
N LEU A 374 4.81 7.93 27.84
CA LEU A 374 6.01 8.45 28.50
C LEU A 374 5.66 9.22 29.79
N ALA A 375 4.59 10.02 29.75
CA ALA A 375 4.10 10.71 30.94
C ALA A 375 3.67 9.76 32.05
N MET A 376 3.02 8.61 31.70
CA MET A 376 2.68 7.56 32.67
C MET A 376 3.93 6.88 33.27
N GLN A 377 5.03 6.85 32.52
CA GLN A 377 6.35 6.35 32.98
C GLN A 377 7.16 7.41 33.75
N GLY A 378 6.62 8.64 33.89
CA GLY A 378 7.30 9.74 34.56
C GLY A 378 8.35 10.46 33.71
N ILE A 379 8.36 10.22 32.40
CA ILE A 379 9.25 10.87 31.43
C ILE A 379 8.51 12.05 30.81
N SER A 380 9.03 13.26 31.03
CA SER A 380 8.49 14.47 30.41
C SER A 380 9.20 14.73 29.09
N VAL A 381 8.41 14.89 28.03
CA VAL A 381 8.86 15.27 26.69
C VAL A 381 8.14 16.53 26.25
N ASN A 382 8.86 17.45 25.60
CA ASN A 382 8.36 18.75 25.20
C ASN A 382 8.60 18.95 23.69
N GLY A 383 7.73 19.73 23.08
CA GLY A 383 7.83 20.07 21.66
C GLY A 383 7.00 19.14 20.76
N ASP A 384 6.85 19.57 19.54
CA ASP A 384 6.14 18.84 18.50
C ASP A 384 7.15 18.12 17.60
N VAL A 385 6.86 16.86 17.32
CA VAL A 385 7.68 16.01 16.46
C VAL A 385 7.06 16.01 15.07
N GLU A 386 7.88 16.31 14.07
CA GLU A 386 7.49 16.30 12.66
C GLU A 386 8.19 15.16 11.93
N VAL A 387 7.53 14.68 10.87
CA VAL A 387 8.04 13.60 10.01
C VAL A 387 8.61 14.18 8.72
N ILE A 388 9.85 13.85 8.42
CA ILE A 388 10.51 14.17 7.16
C ILE A 388 10.58 12.90 6.31
N TYR A 389 9.95 12.96 5.14
CA TYR A 389 9.92 11.84 4.19
C TYR A 389 11.12 11.91 3.24
N ASN A 390 11.84 10.81 3.13
CA ASN A 390 12.94 10.64 2.18
C ASN A 390 12.46 9.78 1.00
N VAL A 391 11.83 10.42 0.02
CA VAL A 391 11.30 9.73 -1.16
C VAL A 391 12.43 9.04 -1.93
N SER A 392 12.21 7.78 -2.34
CA SER A 392 13.20 6.99 -3.07
C SER A 392 13.26 7.41 -4.55
N MET A 393 13.91 8.52 -4.84
CA MET A 393 14.17 8.96 -6.22
C MET A 393 15.54 8.47 -6.69
N PRO A 394 15.66 7.97 -7.94
CA PRO A 394 16.97 7.79 -8.56
C PRO A 394 17.59 9.17 -8.78
N VAL A 395 18.64 9.48 -8.07
CA VAL A 395 19.40 10.74 -8.25
C VAL A 395 20.68 10.43 -9.02
N ALA A 396 20.99 11.22 -10.04
CA ALA A 396 22.31 11.17 -10.68
C ALA A 396 23.35 11.64 -9.66
N SER A 397 24.12 10.70 -9.11
CA SER A 397 25.09 10.96 -8.03
C SER A 397 26.05 12.11 -8.36
N THR A 398 26.41 12.28 -9.63
CA THR A 398 27.27 13.37 -10.11
C THR A 398 26.64 14.75 -10.02
N GLU A 399 25.36 14.89 -10.38
CA GLU A 399 24.63 16.16 -10.29
C GLU A 399 24.33 16.52 -8.83
N MET A 400 23.95 15.53 -8.00
CA MET A 400 23.75 15.74 -6.58
C MET A 400 25.02 16.24 -5.88
N ILE A 401 26.18 15.62 -6.15
CA ILE A 401 27.47 16.05 -5.60
C ILE A 401 27.81 17.45 -6.05
N ALA A 402 27.59 17.80 -7.33
CA ALA A 402 27.84 19.13 -7.87
C ALA A 402 26.94 20.19 -7.20
N ASN A 403 25.67 19.91 -7.01
CA ASN A 403 24.71 20.78 -6.35
C ASN A 403 25.02 20.97 -4.86
N LEU A 404 25.35 19.90 -4.13
CA LEU A 404 25.77 19.98 -2.72
C LEU A 404 27.06 20.79 -2.56
N LYS A 405 28.02 20.62 -3.48
CA LYS A 405 29.24 21.40 -3.50
C LYS A 405 28.97 22.89 -3.75
N ALA A 406 28.13 23.22 -4.72
CA ALA A 406 27.74 24.60 -5.01
C ALA A 406 27.02 25.26 -3.81
N LEU A 407 26.11 24.56 -3.15
CA LEU A 407 25.40 25.03 -1.95
C LEU A 407 26.39 25.26 -0.77
N GLN A 408 27.39 24.39 -0.63
CA GLN A 408 28.46 24.57 0.38
C GLN A 408 29.31 25.78 0.08
N GLU A 409 29.73 25.98 -1.17
CA GLU A 409 30.52 27.12 -1.60
C GLU A 409 29.76 28.44 -1.39
N MET A 410 28.45 28.44 -1.53
CA MET A 410 27.56 29.57 -1.22
C MET A 410 27.34 29.78 0.28
N GLY A 411 27.78 28.86 1.14
CA GLY A 411 27.54 28.92 2.58
C GLY A 411 26.08 28.64 2.98
N ALA A 412 25.30 28.04 2.09
CA ALA A 412 23.89 27.76 2.31
C ALA A 412 23.63 26.47 3.11
N ILE A 413 24.61 25.53 3.13
CA ILE A 413 24.51 24.26 3.88
C ILE A 413 25.81 23.96 4.61
N SER A 414 25.71 23.24 5.75
CA SER A 414 26.85 22.79 6.52
C SER A 414 27.48 21.52 5.94
N ARG A 415 28.75 21.21 6.32
CA ARG A 415 29.35 19.92 6.02
C ARG A 415 28.59 18.73 6.54
N GLU A 416 27.95 18.90 7.66
CA GLU A 416 27.10 17.91 8.32
C GLU A 416 25.90 17.56 7.45
N THR A 417 25.17 18.57 6.97
CA THR A 417 24.05 18.35 6.04
C THR A 417 24.48 17.66 4.74
N ILE A 418 25.70 17.91 4.25
CA ILE A 418 26.24 17.20 3.09
C ILE A 418 26.45 15.71 3.41
N MET A 419 27.05 15.40 4.57
CA MET A 419 27.25 14.00 5.00
C MET A 419 25.91 13.26 5.15
N GLU A 420 24.89 13.91 5.73
CA GLU A 420 23.53 13.35 5.87
C GLU A 420 22.84 13.09 4.52
N LYS A 421 23.11 13.93 3.52
CA LYS A 421 22.46 13.83 2.20
C LYS A 421 23.21 12.93 1.22
N THR A 422 24.46 12.55 1.51
CA THR A 422 25.25 11.67 0.64
C THR A 422 25.03 10.20 1.00
N GLU A 423 24.84 9.34 -0.01
CA GLU A 423 24.71 7.88 0.19
C GLU A 423 26.04 7.20 0.57
N TYR A 424 27.14 7.96 0.56
CA TYR A 424 28.50 7.45 0.86
C TYR A 424 28.81 7.45 2.37
N VAL A 425 28.07 8.20 3.17
CA VAL A 425 28.25 8.29 4.62
C VAL A 425 27.11 7.57 5.31
N SER A 426 27.38 6.43 5.93
CA SER A 426 26.39 5.62 6.64
C SER A 426 26.13 6.07 8.08
N ASP A 427 27.10 6.74 8.70
CA ASP A 427 27.00 7.27 10.08
C ASP A 427 27.79 8.57 10.15
N VAL A 428 27.07 9.68 10.33
CA VAL A 428 27.63 11.03 10.32
C VAL A 428 28.55 11.29 11.53
N ASP A 429 28.21 10.74 12.71
CA ASP A 429 29.00 10.93 13.92
C ASP A 429 30.32 10.16 13.87
N VAL A 430 30.30 8.98 13.28
CA VAL A 430 31.50 8.19 13.04
C VAL A 430 32.41 8.89 12.03
N GLU A 431 31.82 9.42 10.97
CA GLU A 431 32.59 10.10 9.91
C GLU A 431 33.18 11.43 10.39
N LYS A 432 32.46 12.20 11.21
CA LYS A 432 33.00 13.40 11.87
C LYS A 432 34.25 13.08 12.70
N LYS A 433 34.21 12.03 13.53
CA LYS A 433 35.35 11.61 14.34
C LYS A 433 36.55 11.20 13.49
N ARG A 434 36.31 10.58 12.33
CA ARG A 434 37.35 10.21 11.37
C ARG A 434 38.00 11.46 10.77
N LEU A 435 37.17 12.40 10.31
CA LEU A 435 37.66 13.68 9.72
C LEU A 435 38.43 14.54 10.74
N GLU A 436 37.96 14.58 12.00
CA GLU A 436 38.69 15.26 13.08
C GLU A 436 40.08 14.61 13.30
N GLY A 437 40.16 13.28 13.33
CA GLY A 437 41.40 12.53 13.42
C GLY A 437 42.36 12.77 12.27
N GLU A 438 41.86 12.90 11.03
CA GLU A 438 42.64 13.22 9.85
C GLU A 438 43.15 14.66 9.86
N ASN A 439 42.38 15.63 10.33
CA ASN A 439 42.80 17.03 10.43
C ASN A 439 43.92 17.20 11.48
N VAL A 440 43.80 16.53 12.64
CA VAL A 440 44.85 16.51 13.66
C VAL A 440 46.14 15.89 13.10
N SER A 441 46.05 14.84 12.29
CA SER A 441 47.21 14.19 11.67
C SER A 441 47.87 15.07 10.58
N ARG A 442 47.08 15.91 9.90
CA ARG A 442 47.64 16.89 8.90
C ARG A 442 48.32 18.06 9.57
N GLU A 443 47.79 18.61 10.65
CA GLU A 443 48.42 19.69 11.42
C GLU A 443 49.72 19.24 12.05
N THR A 444 49.81 18.02 12.59
CA THR A 444 51.08 17.49 13.15
C THR A 444 52.15 17.19 12.11
N ASN A 445 51.80 16.95 10.84
CA ASN A 445 52.78 16.74 9.77
C ASN A 445 53.29 18.05 9.13
N VAL A 446 52.57 19.17 9.28
CA VAL A 446 53.00 20.48 8.76
C VAL A 446 54.09 21.12 9.66
N ASP A 447 54.13 20.80 10.97
CA ASP A 447 55.13 21.31 11.91
C ASP A 447 56.51 20.63 11.81
N VAL A 448 56.64 19.51 11.06
CA VAL A 448 57.88 18.74 10.96
C VAL A 448 58.75 19.16 9.75
N ASP A 449 58.21 19.91 8.76
CA ASP A 449 58.92 20.28 7.53
C ASP A 449 59.44 21.74 7.48
N ASN A 450 59.65 22.36 8.64
CA ASN A 450 60.34 23.64 8.68
C ASN A 450 61.66 23.55 9.49
N PRO A 451 62.80 23.11 8.89
CA PRO A 451 64.10 23.25 9.52
C PRO A 451 64.53 24.73 9.40
N SER A 452 64.63 25.36 10.55
CA SER A 452 65.22 26.66 10.75
C SER A 452 66.62 26.74 10.05
N GLU A 453 66.79 27.66 9.12
CA GLU A 453 67.96 28.41 8.92
C GLU A 453 67.72 29.93 9.01
#